data_c940b9fcf86125bea85528ce9ffd762c
#
_entry.id   c940b9fcf86125bea85528ce9ffd762c
#
_cell.length_a   1.000
_cell.length_b   1.000
_cell.length_c   1.000
_cell.angle_alpha   90.00
_cell.angle_beta   90.00
_cell.angle_gamma   90.00
#
_symmetry.space_group_name_H-M   'P 1'
#
loop_
_entity.id
_entity.type
_entity.pdbx_description
1 polymer ?
#
loop_
_entity_poly.entity_id
_entity_poly.type
_entity_poly.pdbx_seq_one_letter_code
_entity_poly.pdbx_strand_id
1 'polypeptide(L)'
;MLNFIRQCVAAFCIGAMLLLFTTGADAQGADDGLVKVRSAYPVDETVARIKQDIAAKGILFFQDVDQSDLASKAGIALPPSHLLTFGNPPLGAQFLTANPYAGLDWPVRVLVLQQADGSVWVAWTDFAWIARRHGIADRGPQFAMATSVVESITSTVRVR
;
A
#
# COMPACT_ATOMS: atom_id res chain seq x y z
N MET A 1 74.93 -26.17 -37.04
CA MET A 1 75.05 -27.22 -36.00
C MET A 1 73.81 -27.21 -35.16
N LEU A 2 73.09 -28.17 -35.38
CA LEU A 2 72.48 -29.19 -34.50
C LEU A 2 71.42 -28.62 -33.58
N ASN A 3 70.18 -28.91 -33.94
CA ASN A 3 69.37 -30.04 -33.40
C ASN A 3 68.87 -29.78 -31.97
N PHE A 4 67.72 -29.87 -31.68
CA PHE A 4 66.73 -30.96 -31.59
C PHE A 4 65.69 -30.47 -30.55
N ILE A 5 64.56 -30.67 -30.52
CA ILE A 5 63.46 -31.68 -30.49
C ILE A 5 62.24 -30.95 -30.01
N ARG A 6 61.22 -30.89 -30.79
CA ARG A 6 59.91 -31.54 -30.64
C ARG A 6 59.56 -32.02 -29.23
N GLN A 7 58.60 -31.38 -28.64
CA GLN A 7 57.55 -32.14 -27.93
C GLN A 7 56.27 -31.30 -27.86
N CYS A 8 55.25 -31.83 -28.47
CA CYS A 8 53.88 -31.42 -28.32
C CYS A 8 53.40 -31.78 -26.93
N VAL A 9 52.92 -30.84 -26.18
CA VAL A 9 52.04 -31.11 -25.04
C VAL A 9 50.71 -30.41 -25.28
N ALA A 10 49.73 -31.22 -25.60
CA ALA A 10 48.37 -30.78 -25.71
C ALA A 10 47.89 -30.42 -24.31
N ALA A 11 47.79 -29.12 -24.04
CA ALA A 11 47.11 -28.63 -22.81
C ALA A 11 45.61 -28.60 -23.08
N PHE A 12 44.96 -29.53 -22.42
CA PHE A 12 43.52 -29.69 -22.36
C PHE A 12 42.94 -28.50 -21.59
N CYS A 13 42.46 -27.49 -22.30
CA CYS A 13 41.71 -26.39 -21.69
C CYS A 13 40.33 -26.91 -21.31
N ILE A 14 40.21 -27.39 -20.09
CA ILE A 14 38.91 -27.59 -19.46
C ILE A 14 38.37 -26.20 -19.12
N GLY A 15 37.51 -25.69 -20.02
CA GLY A 15 36.73 -24.50 -19.77
C GLY A 15 35.74 -24.79 -18.66
N ALA A 16 36.07 -24.41 -17.45
CA ALA A 16 35.08 -24.33 -16.36
C ALA A 16 34.13 -23.21 -16.69
N MET A 17 33.01 -23.54 -17.34
CA MET A 17 31.87 -22.67 -17.55
C MET A 17 31.22 -22.42 -16.18
N LEU A 18 31.63 -21.34 -15.54
CA LEU A 18 31.03 -20.87 -14.30
C LEU A 18 29.61 -20.39 -14.64
N LEU A 19 28.62 -21.26 -14.48
CA LEU A 19 27.22 -20.92 -14.45
C LEU A 19 27.01 -20.01 -13.24
N LEU A 20 27.05 -18.70 -13.45
CA LEU A 20 26.54 -17.72 -12.53
C LEU A 20 25.02 -17.93 -12.44
N PHE A 21 24.60 -18.78 -11.51
CA PHE A 21 23.23 -18.73 -11.02
C PHE A 21 23.07 -17.38 -10.35
N THR A 22 22.58 -16.40 -11.10
CA THR A 22 21.96 -15.24 -10.52
C THR A 22 20.70 -15.77 -9.82
N THR A 23 20.84 -16.08 -8.54
CA THR A 23 19.67 -16.15 -7.66
C THR A 23 19.04 -14.77 -7.77
N GLY A 24 17.97 -14.68 -8.56
CA GLY A 24 17.06 -13.57 -8.46
C GLY A 24 16.66 -13.52 -6.98
N ALA A 25 17.24 -12.60 -6.23
CA ALA A 25 16.64 -12.16 -5.00
C ALA A 25 15.28 -11.63 -5.44
N ASP A 26 14.23 -12.43 -5.23
CA ASP A 26 12.89 -11.90 -5.12
C ASP A 26 13.03 -10.78 -4.09
N ALA A 27 13.04 -9.54 -4.57
CA ALA A 27 12.85 -8.41 -3.72
C ALA A 27 11.46 -8.63 -3.12
N GLN A 28 11.43 -9.29 -1.95
CA GLN A 28 10.28 -9.24 -1.07
C GLN A 28 10.01 -7.74 -0.93
N GLY A 29 8.95 -7.29 -1.62
CA GLY A 29 8.57 -5.89 -1.60
C GLY A 29 8.58 -5.46 -0.15
N ALA A 30 9.38 -4.42 0.14
CA ALA A 30 9.40 -3.86 1.48
C ALA A 30 7.94 -3.69 1.88
N ASP A 31 7.58 -4.12 3.09
CA ASP A 31 6.24 -3.91 3.66
C ASP A 31 5.93 -2.40 3.54
N ASP A 32 5.22 -2.02 2.49
CA ASP A 32 4.90 -0.62 2.19
C ASP A 32 3.81 -0.08 3.14
N GLY A 33 3.33 -0.94 4.03
CA GLY A 33 2.29 -0.62 4.99
C GLY A 33 0.94 -0.31 4.34
N LEU A 34 0.71 -0.70 3.09
CA LEU A 34 -0.54 -0.45 2.38
C LEU A 34 -1.39 -1.70 2.26
N VAL A 35 -2.66 -1.58 2.61
CA VAL A 35 -3.70 -2.54 2.23
C VAL A 35 -4.40 -2.01 1.00
N LYS A 36 -4.58 -2.86 -0.02
CA LYS A 36 -5.17 -2.50 -1.31
C LYS A 36 -6.27 -3.49 -1.66
N VAL A 37 -7.44 -3.00 -2.04
CA VAL A 37 -8.54 -3.82 -2.53
C VAL A 37 -9.04 -3.27 -3.86
N ARG A 38 -9.35 -4.17 -4.80
CA ARG A 38 -9.92 -3.77 -6.09
C ARG A 38 -11.42 -3.51 -5.93
N SER A 39 -11.89 -2.37 -6.43
CA SER A 39 -13.32 -2.05 -6.48
C SER A 39 -14.00 -2.71 -7.68
N ALA A 40 -15.26 -3.11 -7.48
CA ALA A 40 -16.13 -3.58 -8.53
C ALA A 40 -16.83 -2.42 -9.28
N TYR A 41 -16.64 -1.17 -8.82
CA TYR A 41 -17.38 0.00 -9.27
C TYR A 41 -16.44 1.10 -9.79
N PRO A 42 -16.96 2.03 -10.64
CA PRO A 42 -16.24 3.27 -10.97
C PRO A 42 -15.91 4.08 -9.72
N VAL A 43 -14.99 5.05 -9.85
CA VAL A 43 -14.49 5.86 -8.72
C VAL A 43 -15.62 6.55 -7.97
N ASP A 44 -16.49 7.29 -8.68
CA ASP A 44 -17.58 8.07 -8.06
C ASP A 44 -18.55 7.17 -7.27
N GLU A 45 -18.91 6.02 -7.83
CA GLU A 45 -19.77 5.06 -7.16
C GLU A 45 -19.07 4.41 -5.97
N THR A 46 -17.78 4.10 -6.09
CA THR A 46 -16.96 3.58 -4.98
C THR A 46 -16.92 4.58 -3.82
N VAL A 47 -16.65 5.85 -4.10
CA VAL A 47 -16.65 6.94 -3.12
C VAL A 47 -18.03 7.06 -2.46
N ALA A 48 -19.11 7.10 -3.24
CA ALA A 48 -20.47 7.21 -2.72
C ALA A 48 -20.85 6.07 -1.77
N ARG A 49 -20.51 4.82 -2.14
CA ARG A 49 -20.79 3.62 -1.32
C ARG A 49 -19.99 3.64 -0.02
N ILE A 50 -18.71 3.99 -0.07
CA ILE A 50 -17.86 4.11 1.13
C ILE A 50 -18.42 5.18 2.06
N LYS A 51 -18.82 6.37 1.55
CA LYS A 51 -19.41 7.45 2.36
C LYS A 51 -20.74 7.03 2.98
N GLN A 52 -21.57 6.29 2.24
CA GLN A 52 -22.83 5.75 2.77
C GLN A 52 -22.58 4.77 3.92
N ASP A 53 -21.58 3.91 3.79
CA ASP A 53 -21.24 2.90 4.82
C ASP A 53 -20.65 3.55 6.08
N ILE A 54 -19.81 4.58 5.91
CA ILE A 54 -19.30 5.42 7.01
C ILE A 54 -20.47 6.01 7.80
N ALA A 55 -21.45 6.61 7.09
CA ALA A 55 -22.65 7.21 7.71
C ALA A 55 -23.51 6.15 8.42
N ALA A 56 -23.76 5.00 7.80
CA ALA A 56 -24.54 3.91 8.36
C ALA A 56 -23.94 3.34 9.67
N LYS A 57 -22.62 3.43 9.82
CA LYS A 57 -21.89 3.02 11.02
C LYS A 57 -21.75 4.12 12.08
N GLY A 58 -22.33 5.32 11.84
CA GLY A 58 -22.23 6.45 12.77
C GLY A 58 -20.81 6.99 12.94
N ILE A 59 -19.95 6.78 11.95
CA ILE A 59 -18.57 7.27 11.95
C ILE A 59 -18.55 8.69 11.41
N LEU A 60 -17.75 9.58 12.01
CA LEU A 60 -17.63 10.95 11.53
C LEU A 60 -16.84 10.98 10.22
N PHE A 61 -17.48 11.51 9.19
CA PHE A 61 -16.85 11.84 7.93
C PHE A 61 -16.31 13.27 8.01
N PHE A 62 -15.02 13.49 7.71
CA PHE A 62 -14.39 14.80 7.80
C PHE A 62 -14.27 15.46 6.44
N GLN A 63 -13.71 14.79 5.46
CA GLN A 63 -13.38 15.38 4.18
C GLN A 63 -13.28 14.37 3.05
N ASP A 64 -13.65 14.81 1.85
CA ASP A 64 -13.36 14.20 0.56
C ASP A 64 -12.48 15.19 -0.23
N VAL A 65 -11.23 14.82 -0.47
CA VAL A 65 -10.30 15.61 -1.27
C VAL A 65 -10.25 15.00 -2.67
N ASP A 66 -10.88 15.66 -3.64
CA ASP A 66 -10.74 15.32 -5.06
C ASP A 66 -9.34 15.78 -5.54
N GLN A 67 -8.40 14.84 -5.56
CA GLN A 67 -7.02 15.09 -5.97
C GLN A 67 -6.93 15.33 -7.48
N SER A 68 -7.82 14.73 -8.26
CA SER A 68 -7.88 14.93 -9.72
C SER A 68 -8.36 16.33 -10.10
N ASP A 69 -9.37 16.85 -9.41
CA ASP A 69 -9.82 18.25 -9.58
C ASP A 69 -8.71 19.23 -9.18
N LEU A 70 -8.04 19.00 -8.06
CA LEU A 70 -6.92 19.85 -7.62
C LEU A 70 -5.77 19.85 -8.64
N ALA A 71 -5.43 18.68 -9.19
CA ALA A 71 -4.40 18.56 -10.22
C ALA A 71 -4.80 19.27 -11.50
N SER A 72 -6.07 19.12 -11.92
CA SER A 72 -6.63 19.81 -13.10
C SER A 72 -6.55 21.34 -12.99
N LYS A 73 -6.86 21.89 -11.82
CA LYS A 73 -6.70 23.32 -11.53
C LYS A 73 -5.26 23.81 -11.61
N ALA A 74 -4.30 22.92 -11.42
CA ALA A 74 -2.87 23.19 -11.61
C ALA A 74 -2.38 22.89 -13.03
N GLY A 75 -3.27 22.53 -13.96
CA GLY A 75 -2.91 22.17 -15.34
C GLY A 75 -2.27 20.78 -15.49
N ILE A 76 -2.43 19.90 -14.48
CA ILE A 76 -1.85 18.54 -14.45
C ILE A 76 -2.99 17.54 -14.68
N ALA A 77 -2.81 16.62 -15.65
CA ALA A 77 -3.72 15.52 -15.86
C ALA A 77 -3.45 14.40 -14.85
N LEU A 78 -4.44 14.11 -14.01
CA LEU A 78 -4.41 13.00 -13.06
C LEU A 78 -5.67 12.15 -13.28
N PRO A 79 -5.57 10.81 -13.36
CA PRO A 79 -6.74 9.95 -13.32
C PRO A 79 -7.58 10.20 -12.07
N PRO A 80 -8.88 9.87 -12.07
CA PRO A 80 -9.76 10.06 -10.92
C PRO A 80 -9.12 9.54 -9.62
N SER A 81 -9.05 10.40 -8.60
CA SER A 81 -8.41 10.09 -7.32
C SER A 81 -9.04 10.93 -6.20
N HIS A 82 -9.54 10.25 -5.16
CA HIS A 82 -10.17 10.85 -4.00
C HIS A 82 -9.52 10.36 -2.71
N LEU A 83 -9.18 11.28 -1.81
CA LEU A 83 -8.73 10.95 -0.46
C LEU A 83 -9.86 11.24 0.52
N LEU A 84 -10.44 10.18 1.08
CA LEU A 84 -11.49 10.24 2.09
C LEU A 84 -10.87 10.22 3.48
N THR A 85 -11.30 11.15 4.35
CA THR A 85 -10.88 11.16 5.75
C THR A 85 -12.08 11.02 6.67
N PHE A 86 -12.00 10.12 7.62
CA PHE A 86 -13.07 9.82 8.58
C PHE A 86 -12.50 9.22 9.87
N GLY A 87 -13.32 9.11 10.90
CA GLY A 87 -12.87 8.49 12.13
C GLY A 87 -13.90 8.47 13.25
N ASN A 88 -13.55 7.73 14.28
CA ASN A 88 -14.25 7.69 15.56
C ASN A 88 -13.35 8.38 16.60
N PRO A 89 -13.67 9.61 17.08
CA PRO A 89 -12.81 10.35 17.98
C PRO A 89 -12.46 9.59 19.27
N PRO A 90 -13.38 8.90 19.96
CA PRO A 90 -13.04 8.08 21.12
C PRO A 90 -11.99 6.99 20.84
N LEU A 91 -12.04 6.36 19.66
CA LEU A 91 -11.05 5.37 19.26
C LEU A 91 -9.73 6.03 18.89
N GLY A 92 -9.76 7.11 18.09
CA GLY A 92 -8.57 7.84 17.67
C GLY A 92 -7.78 8.43 18.82
N ALA A 93 -8.45 8.98 19.81
CA ALA A 93 -7.80 9.51 21.02
C ALA A 93 -6.96 8.46 21.76
N GLN A 94 -7.31 7.18 21.68
CA GLN A 94 -6.53 6.09 22.29
C GLN A 94 -5.11 6.00 21.70
N PHE A 95 -4.98 6.25 20.40
CA PHE A 95 -3.67 6.22 19.72
C PHE A 95 -2.86 7.47 20.06
N LEU A 96 -3.51 8.64 20.07
CA LEU A 96 -2.86 9.92 20.35
C LEU A 96 -2.37 10.02 21.79
N THR A 97 -3.08 9.40 22.75
CA THR A 97 -2.65 9.33 24.15
C THR A 97 -1.49 8.37 24.37
N ALA A 98 -1.35 7.35 23.52
CA ALA A 98 -0.21 6.43 23.56
C ALA A 98 1.05 7.05 22.92
N ASN A 99 0.89 7.71 21.78
CA ASN A 99 1.95 8.48 21.13
C ASN A 99 1.32 9.67 20.37
N PRO A 100 1.61 10.94 20.77
CA PRO A 100 1.04 12.12 20.09
C PRO A 100 1.36 12.19 18.59
N TYR A 101 2.49 11.66 18.14
CA TYR A 101 2.86 11.63 16.72
C TYR A 101 1.99 10.69 15.87
N ALA A 102 1.22 9.79 16.50
CA ALA A 102 0.22 8.99 15.79
C ALA A 102 -0.88 9.87 15.15
N GLY A 103 -1.00 11.13 15.57
CA GLY A 103 -1.84 12.13 14.92
C GLY A 103 -1.54 12.38 13.44
N LEU A 104 -0.34 12.00 12.95
CA LEU A 104 -0.03 12.02 11.51
C LEU A 104 -0.81 10.98 10.71
N ASP A 105 -1.24 9.89 11.35
CA ASP A 105 -2.01 8.81 10.73
C ASP A 105 -3.48 8.81 11.17
N TRP A 106 -3.90 9.82 11.92
CA TRP A 106 -5.27 10.05 12.35
C TRP A 106 -5.75 11.46 11.94
N PRO A 107 -6.95 11.64 11.38
CA PRO A 107 -8.01 10.65 11.09
C PRO A 107 -7.62 9.60 10.05
N VAL A 108 -8.39 8.50 10.00
CA VAL A 108 -8.22 7.45 8.98
C VAL A 108 -8.31 8.04 7.60
N ARG A 109 -7.42 7.61 6.71
CA ARG A 109 -7.37 8.01 5.31
C ARG A 109 -7.58 6.79 4.43
N VAL A 110 -8.55 6.90 3.52
CA VAL A 110 -8.81 5.90 2.48
C VAL A 110 -8.70 6.58 1.13
N LEU A 111 -7.83 6.08 0.30
CA LEU A 111 -7.61 6.55 -1.06
C LEU A 111 -8.45 5.68 -2.02
N VAL A 112 -9.26 6.33 -2.88
CA VAL A 112 -9.95 5.70 -4.00
C VAL A 112 -9.36 6.24 -5.27
N LEU A 113 -8.79 5.40 -6.13
CA LEU A 113 -8.10 5.85 -7.34
C LEU A 113 -8.33 4.93 -8.53
N GLN A 114 -8.24 5.50 -9.72
CA GLN A 114 -8.21 4.75 -10.96
C GLN A 114 -6.76 4.57 -11.44
N GLN A 115 -6.39 3.32 -11.75
CA GLN A 115 -5.10 2.98 -12.35
C GLN A 115 -5.11 3.25 -13.86
N ALA A 116 -3.92 3.24 -14.49
CA ALA A 116 -3.76 3.47 -15.92
C ALA A 116 -4.48 2.43 -16.80
N ASP A 117 -4.71 1.21 -16.27
CA ASP A 117 -5.47 0.14 -16.93
C ASP A 117 -6.99 0.30 -16.78
N GLY A 118 -7.45 1.39 -16.17
CA GLY A 118 -8.86 1.67 -15.89
C GLY A 118 -9.40 0.97 -14.64
N SER A 119 -8.64 0.10 -13.98
CA SER A 119 -9.09 -0.55 -12.74
C SER A 119 -9.16 0.45 -11.59
N VAL A 120 -10.16 0.27 -10.71
CA VAL A 120 -10.37 1.11 -9.54
C VAL A 120 -9.90 0.38 -8.29
N TRP A 121 -9.14 1.07 -7.46
CA TRP A 121 -8.57 0.54 -6.23
C TRP A 121 -8.92 1.41 -5.04
N VAL A 122 -9.05 0.74 -3.90
CA VAL A 122 -9.20 1.38 -2.60
C VAL A 122 -8.00 0.98 -1.75
N ALA A 123 -7.31 1.97 -1.18
CA ALA A 123 -6.09 1.73 -0.42
C ALA A 123 -6.09 2.50 0.91
N TRP A 124 -5.49 1.92 1.93
CA TRP A 124 -5.27 2.57 3.23
C TRP A 124 -4.00 2.04 3.89
N THR A 125 -3.53 2.75 4.90
CA THR A 125 -2.37 2.30 5.68
C THR A 125 -2.79 1.18 6.64
N ASP A 126 -2.07 0.07 6.65
CA ASP A 126 -2.24 -1.02 7.60
C ASP A 126 -2.08 -0.53 9.04
N PHE A 127 -3.06 -0.81 9.88
CA PHE A 127 -3.04 -0.37 11.27
C PHE A 127 -1.96 -1.06 12.10
N ALA A 128 -1.57 -2.28 11.78
CA ALA A 128 -0.42 -2.93 12.42
C ALA A 128 0.89 -2.24 12.05
N TRP A 129 1.00 -1.76 10.79
CA TRP A 129 2.13 -0.94 10.37
C TRP A 129 2.17 0.40 11.10
N ILE A 130 1.01 1.08 11.27
CA ILE A 130 0.90 2.32 12.06
C ILE A 130 1.36 2.08 13.51
N ALA A 131 0.91 0.97 14.13
CA ALA A 131 1.32 0.60 15.47
C ALA A 131 2.84 0.46 15.59
N ARG A 132 3.47 -0.25 14.63
CA ARG A 132 4.94 -0.39 14.58
C ARG A 132 5.65 0.94 14.36
N ARG A 133 5.18 1.75 13.40
CA ARG A 133 5.74 3.08 13.08
C ARG A 133 5.82 3.99 14.29
N HIS A 134 4.79 3.98 15.13
CA HIS A 134 4.70 4.84 16.30
C HIS A 134 5.10 4.16 17.61
N GLY A 135 5.58 2.90 17.57
CA GLY A 135 5.99 2.15 18.76
C GLY A 135 4.87 1.93 19.77
N ILE A 136 3.61 1.82 19.33
CA ILE A 136 2.45 1.63 20.20
C ILE A 136 2.19 0.13 20.36
N ALA A 137 2.57 -0.43 21.50
CA ALA A 137 2.44 -1.86 21.78
C ALA A 137 1.23 -2.21 22.68
N ASP A 138 0.66 -1.23 23.36
CA ASP A 138 -0.36 -1.42 24.40
C ASP A 138 -1.80 -1.10 23.96
N ARG A 139 -2.04 -0.94 22.64
CA ARG A 139 -3.35 -0.64 22.04
C ARG A 139 -3.77 -1.67 20.98
N GLY A 140 -3.32 -2.93 21.15
CA GLY A 140 -3.63 -4.01 20.20
C GLY A 140 -5.13 -4.17 19.90
N PRO A 141 -6.03 -4.25 20.89
CA PRO A 141 -7.48 -4.34 20.65
C PRO A 141 -8.05 -3.16 19.86
N GLN A 142 -7.55 -1.93 20.08
CA GLN A 142 -7.99 -0.73 19.41
C GLN A 142 -7.54 -0.72 17.93
N PHE A 143 -6.32 -1.14 17.65
CA PHE A 143 -5.83 -1.31 16.29
C PHE A 143 -6.60 -2.40 15.54
N ALA A 144 -6.90 -3.54 16.19
CA ALA A 144 -7.73 -4.59 15.58
C ALA A 144 -9.15 -4.08 15.27
N MET A 145 -9.74 -3.29 16.17
CA MET A 145 -11.05 -2.66 15.94
C MET A 145 -10.99 -1.69 14.73
N ALA A 146 -9.98 -0.85 14.64
CA ALA A 146 -9.81 0.07 13.50
C ALA A 146 -9.67 -0.69 12.18
N THR A 147 -8.89 -1.77 12.16
CA THR A 147 -8.75 -2.67 11.00
C THR A 147 -10.11 -3.21 10.58
N SER A 148 -10.85 -3.83 11.52
CA SER A 148 -12.16 -4.44 11.23
C SER A 148 -13.17 -3.42 10.69
N VAL A 149 -13.15 -2.19 11.20
CA VAL A 149 -14.04 -1.11 10.73
C VAL A 149 -13.73 -0.76 9.27
N VAL A 150 -12.46 -0.52 8.93
CA VAL A 150 -12.09 -0.15 7.55
C VAL A 150 -12.32 -1.30 6.59
N GLU A 151 -11.99 -2.53 6.96
CA GLU A 151 -12.29 -3.72 6.17
C GLU A 151 -13.79 -3.87 5.92
N SER A 152 -14.62 -3.66 6.93
CA SER A 152 -16.09 -3.69 6.79
C SER A 152 -16.60 -2.63 5.81
N ILE A 153 -16.10 -1.38 5.90
CA ILE A 153 -16.47 -0.28 5.00
C ILE A 153 -16.05 -0.61 3.56
N THR A 154 -14.83 -1.11 3.36
CA THR A 154 -14.29 -1.37 2.02
C THR A 154 -14.79 -2.69 1.41
N SER A 155 -15.33 -3.61 2.22
CA SER A 155 -15.90 -4.88 1.74
C SER A 155 -17.10 -4.70 0.81
N THR A 156 -17.85 -3.60 0.99
CA THR A 156 -19.06 -3.28 0.19
C THR A 156 -18.76 -2.96 -1.27
N VAL A 157 -17.50 -2.58 -1.56
CA VAL A 157 -17.06 -2.22 -2.91
C VAL A 157 -16.10 -3.22 -3.53
N ARG A 158 -15.63 -4.21 -2.77
CA ARG A 158 -14.63 -5.20 -3.22
C ARG A 158 -15.17 -6.09 -4.35
N VAL A 159 -14.33 -6.37 -5.34
CA VAL A 159 -14.58 -7.46 -6.31
C VAL A 159 -14.61 -8.79 -5.55
N ARG A 160 -15.64 -9.59 -5.80
CA ARG A 160 -15.83 -10.94 -5.22
C ARG A 160 -15.08 -12.00 -5.98
#